data_c53d0fa7089b38b8590f21470d3ba868
#
_entry.id   c53d0fa7089b38b8590f21470d3ba868
#
_cell.length_a   1.000
_cell.length_b   1.000
_cell.length_c   1.000
_cell.angle_alpha   90.00
_cell.angle_beta   90.00
_cell.angle_gamma   90.00
#
_symmetry.space_group_name_H-M   'P 1'
#
loop_
_entity.id
_entity.type
_entity.pdbx_description
1 polymer ?
#
loop_
_entity_poly.entity_id
_entity_poly.type
_entity_poly.pdbx_seq_one_letter_code
_entity_poly.pdbx_strand_id
1 'polypeptide(L)'
;MIDKNFCMSSYLAFRYIERDDMEFAAGLHHTKDIPYPEEKKTIVYTADDIADAYKKAFESKKDINLGILLSGGVDSACLAAFMKPGTHAYTFRFLGGEFGNIDYERAEKYCQKYGLIHHAVDIDWNTVEKNIDKLMLTKGAPVHSIEPQIMEGAIQAQKDGVEMMVAADGSDLVFGG
;
A
#
# COMPACT_ATOMS: atom_id res chain seq x y z
N MET A 1 -3.75 4.34 -29.10
CA MET A 1 -4.07 3.08 -29.88
C MET A 1 -4.40 1.99 -28.87
N ILE A 2 -5.46 1.18 -29.13
CA ILE A 2 -5.83 0.07 -28.22
C ILE A 2 -5.08 -1.18 -28.65
N ASP A 3 -4.22 -1.72 -27.77
CA ASP A 3 -3.56 -3.01 -27.92
C ASP A 3 -3.45 -3.70 -26.57
N LYS A 4 -4.44 -4.56 -26.27
CA LYS A 4 -4.53 -5.31 -24.99
C LYS A 4 -3.33 -6.23 -24.78
N ASN A 5 -2.83 -6.86 -25.83
CA ASN A 5 -1.73 -7.82 -25.71
C ASN A 5 -0.42 -7.10 -25.38
N PHE A 6 -0.15 -5.98 -26.06
CA PHE A 6 0.99 -5.15 -25.73
C PHE A 6 0.89 -4.62 -24.28
N CYS A 7 -0.24 -4.03 -23.92
CA CYS A 7 -0.45 -3.48 -22.58
C CYS A 7 -0.30 -4.55 -21.48
N MET A 8 -0.86 -5.76 -21.70
CA MET A 8 -0.72 -6.88 -20.76
C MET A 8 0.74 -7.32 -20.64
N SER A 9 1.43 -7.52 -21.76
CA SER A 9 2.83 -7.97 -21.78
C SER A 9 3.75 -6.94 -21.13
N SER A 10 3.57 -5.65 -21.45
CA SER A 10 4.32 -4.55 -20.86
C SER A 10 4.11 -4.48 -19.34
N TYR A 11 2.85 -4.56 -18.90
CA TYR A 11 2.53 -4.51 -17.49
C TYR A 11 3.06 -5.71 -16.71
N LEU A 12 3.00 -6.92 -17.26
CA LEU A 12 3.57 -8.12 -16.62
C LEU A 12 5.09 -8.05 -16.49
N ALA A 13 5.76 -7.45 -17.50
CA ALA A 13 7.22 -7.31 -17.50
C ALA A 13 7.72 -6.17 -16.60
N PHE A 14 7.07 -5.01 -16.65
CA PHE A 14 7.58 -3.75 -16.09
C PHE A 14 6.71 -3.14 -14.99
N ARG A 15 5.50 -3.64 -14.76
CA ARG A 15 4.47 -3.09 -13.85
C ARG A 15 3.89 -1.74 -14.30
N TYR A 16 4.19 -1.32 -15.53
CA TYR A 16 3.57 -0.17 -16.18
C TYR A 16 3.45 -0.43 -17.69
N ILE A 17 2.67 0.39 -18.40
CA ILE A 17 2.58 0.35 -19.86
C ILE A 17 3.68 1.26 -20.40
N GLU A 18 4.65 0.68 -21.12
CA GLU A 18 5.88 1.37 -21.55
C GLU A 18 5.59 2.53 -22.51
N ARG A 19 4.62 2.34 -23.41
CA ARG A 19 4.27 3.31 -24.44
C ARG A 19 3.05 4.13 -24.04
N ASP A 20 3.20 5.45 -24.02
CA ASP A 20 2.13 6.39 -23.63
C ASP A 20 0.97 6.49 -24.64
N ASP A 21 1.21 6.10 -25.91
CA ASP A 21 0.19 6.06 -26.96
C ASP A 21 -0.64 4.77 -26.98
N MET A 22 -0.36 3.83 -26.08
CA MET A 22 -1.07 2.57 -25.95
C MET A 22 -2.08 2.59 -24.82
N GLU A 23 -3.26 2.05 -25.09
CA GLU A 23 -4.34 1.93 -24.11
C GLU A 23 -4.79 0.47 -24.00
N PHE A 24 -5.12 0.04 -22.78
CA PHE A 24 -5.69 -1.27 -22.52
C PHE A 24 -7.12 -1.39 -23.07
N ALA A 25 -7.89 -0.31 -22.96
CA ALA A 25 -9.21 -0.15 -23.54
C ALA A 25 -9.44 1.34 -23.85
N ALA A 26 -10.43 1.64 -24.65
CA ALA A 26 -10.75 3.02 -25.05
C ALA A 26 -10.99 3.92 -23.82
N GLY A 27 -10.24 5.00 -23.73
CA GLY A 27 -10.33 5.95 -22.62
C GLY A 27 -9.74 5.47 -21.29
N LEU A 28 -9.12 4.29 -21.26
CA LEU A 28 -8.40 3.78 -20.10
C LEU A 28 -6.91 4.01 -20.27
N HIS A 29 -6.49 5.21 -19.91
CA HIS A 29 -5.09 5.60 -19.93
C HIS A 29 -4.39 5.26 -18.61
N HIS A 30 -3.29 4.52 -18.69
CA HIS A 30 -2.46 4.20 -17.53
C HIS A 30 -1.49 5.35 -17.25
N THR A 31 -1.59 5.90 -16.05
CA THR A 31 -0.63 6.92 -15.60
C THR A 31 0.60 6.23 -15.00
N LYS A 32 1.77 6.51 -15.54
CA LYS A 32 3.04 6.06 -14.98
C LYS A 32 3.35 6.83 -13.70
N ASP A 33 4.03 6.17 -12.78
CA ASP A 33 4.60 6.85 -11.62
C ASP A 33 5.65 7.87 -12.09
N ILE A 34 5.51 9.10 -11.61
CA ILE A 34 6.50 10.14 -11.87
C ILE A 34 7.64 9.96 -10.87
N PRO A 35 8.89 9.78 -11.32
CA PRO A 35 10.02 9.68 -10.40
C PRO A 35 10.08 10.88 -9.47
N TYR A 36 10.32 10.64 -8.19
CA TYR A 36 10.48 11.71 -7.23
C TYR A 36 11.72 12.56 -7.59
N PRO A 37 11.60 13.89 -7.70
CA PRO A 37 12.70 14.74 -8.12
C PRO A 37 13.94 14.60 -7.23
N GLU A 38 15.13 14.46 -7.83
CA GLU A 38 16.38 14.25 -7.10
C GLU A 38 16.64 15.35 -6.05
N GLU A 39 16.33 16.60 -6.40
CA GLU A 39 16.51 17.75 -5.52
C GLU A 39 15.60 17.75 -4.29
N LYS A 40 14.58 16.90 -4.27
CA LYS A 40 13.67 16.71 -3.13
C LYS A 40 13.99 15.49 -2.29
N LYS A 41 14.95 14.67 -2.74
CA LYS A 41 15.40 13.49 -1.99
C LYS A 41 16.22 13.93 -0.77
N THR A 42 15.93 13.33 0.38
CA THR A 42 16.73 13.49 1.58
C THR A 42 17.70 12.32 1.67
N ILE A 43 19.00 12.61 1.71
CA ILE A 43 20.01 11.57 1.89
C ILE A 43 20.09 11.26 3.38
N VAL A 44 20.04 9.98 3.73
CA VAL A 44 20.15 9.46 5.10
C VAL A 44 21.36 8.51 5.18
N TYR A 45 22.10 8.58 6.27
CA TYR A 45 23.32 7.79 6.48
C TYR A 45 23.22 6.88 7.69
N THR A 46 22.33 7.17 8.62
CA THR A 46 22.20 6.46 9.89
C THR A 46 20.73 6.12 10.17
N ALA A 47 20.51 5.18 11.09
CA ALA A 47 19.17 4.86 11.58
C ALA A 47 18.50 6.08 12.24
N ASP A 48 19.27 6.95 12.89
CA ASP A 48 18.75 8.18 13.53
C ASP A 48 18.25 9.18 12.47
N ASP A 49 18.96 9.31 11.35
CA ASP A 49 18.52 10.16 10.22
C ASP A 49 17.16 9.67 9.66
N ILE A 50 17.00 8.35 9.55
CA ILE A 50 15.73 7.74 9.10
C ILE A 50 14.62 8.02 10.12
N ALA A 51 14.91 7.82 11.41
CA ALA A 51 13.94 8.08 12.47
C ALA A 51 13.50 9.54 12.49
N ASP A 52 14.42 10.47 12.30
CA ASP A 52 14.11 11.91 12.26
C ASP A 52 13.35 12.29 10.98
N ALA A 53 13.64 11.67 9.86
CA ALA A 53 12.87 11.85 8.62
C ALA A 53 11.41 11.39 8.81
N TYR A 54 11.19 10.22 9.43
CA TYR A 54 9.83 9.74 9.74
C TYR A 54 9.10 10.66 10.71
N LYS A 55 9.73 11.06 11.82
CA LYS A 55 9.13 12.02 12.76
C LYS A 55 8.68 13.29 12.07
N LYS A 56 9.54 13.87 11.23
CA LYS A 56 9.23 15.08 10.45
C LYS A 56 8.08 14.86 9.48
N ALA A 57 8.05 13.74 8.79
CA ALA A 57 6.98 13.39 7.86
C ALA A 57 5.63 13.27 8.57
N PHE A 58 5.57 12.56 9.70
CA PHE A 58 4.35 12.39 10.48
C PHE A 58 3.91 13.69 11.18
N GLU A 59 4.85 14.49 11.68
CA GLU A 59 4.51 15.79 12.25
C GLU A 59 3.87 16.72 11.22
N SER A 60 4.31 16.66 9.96
CA SER A 60 3.68 17.42 8.87
C SER A 60 2.23 17.01 8.57
N LYS A 61 1.78 15.88 9.09
CA LYS A 61 0.44 15.28 8.90
C LYS A 61 -0.34 15.15 10.21
N LYS A 62 0.08 15.84 11.27
CA LYS A 62 -0.50 15.69 12.62
C LYS A 62 -1.98 16.02 12.74
N ASP A 63 -2.50 16.84 11.83
CA ASP A 63 -3.91 17.26 11.78
C ASP A 63 -4.78 16.38 10.87
N ILE A 64 -4.16 15.35 10.25
CA ILE A 64 -4.85 14.38 9.38
C ILE A 64 -5.10 13.12 10.19
N ASN A 65 -6.31 12.55 10.08
CA ASN A 65 -6.61 11.26 10.67
C ASN A 65 -5.95 10.15 9.85
N LEU A 66 -4.77 9.70 10.32
CA LEU A 66 -3.97 8.68 9.66
C LEU A 66 -4.45 7.27 10.02
N GLY A 67 -4.34 6.36 9.05
CA GLY A 67 -4.37 4.92 9.25
C GLY A 67 -3.13 4.26 8.65
N ILE A 68 -2.79 3.06 9.07
CA ILE A 68 -1.64 2.32 8.56
C ILE A 68 -2.03 0.95 8.01
N LEU A 69 -1.52 0.57 6.84
CA LEU A 69 -1.46 -0.82 6.39
C LEU A 69 -0.30 -1.50 7.11
N LEU A 70 -0.62 -2.42 8.02
CA LEU A 70 0.37 -3.10 8.87
C LEU A 70 0.46 -4.57 8.48
N SER A 71 1.49 -4.92 7.71
CA SER A 71 1.67 -6.27 7.16
C SER A 71 2.26 -7.29 8.16
N GLY A 72 2.72 -6.83 9.33
CA GLY A 72 3.48 -7.68 10.24
C GLY A 72 4.97 -7.85 9.88
N GLY A 73 5.41 -7.33 8.73
CA GLY A 73 6.81 -7.24 8.33
C GLY A 73 7.54 -6.07 8.99
N VAL A 74 8.89 -6.08 8.88
CA VAL A 74 9.76 -5.11 9.55
C VAL A 74 9.50 -3.67 9.09
N ASP A 75 9.29 -3.43 7.79
CA ASP A 75 9.11 -2.09 7.25
C ASP A 75 7.83 -1.42 7.77
N SER A 76 6.71 -2.14 7.71
CA SER A 76 5.45 -1.64 8.27
C SER A 76 5.52 -1.48 9.80
N ALA A 77 6.28 -2.35 10.50
CA ALA A 77 6.50 -2.22 11.93
C ALA A 77 7.36 -0.99 12.28
N CYS A 78 8.33 -0.64 11.45
CA CYS A 78 9.10 0.61 11.59
C CYS A 78 8.17 1.82 11.51
N LEU A 79 7.28 1.89 10.52
CA LEU A 79 6.31 2.98 10.41
C LEU A 79 5.34 3.00 11.61
N ALA A 80 4.86 1.83 12.06
CA ALA A 80 3.96 1.71 13.20
C ALA A 80 4.54 2.32 14.49
N ALA A 81 5.86 2.25 14.67
CA ALA A 81 6.54 2.82 15.82
C ALA A 81 6.45 4.36 15.93
N PHE A 82 6.12 5.03 14.82
CA PHE A 82 5.94 6.49 14.77
C PHE A 82 4.47 6.90 14.78
N MET A 83 3.53 5.96 14.73
CA MET A 83 2.10 6.25 14.81
C MET A 83 1.70 6.68 16.23
N LYS A 84 0.72 7.56 16.32
CA LYS A 84 0.15 7.94 17.61
C LYS A 84 -0.68 6.77 18.17
N PRO A 85 -0.68 6.53 19.49
CA PRO A 85 -1.63 5.62 20.10
C PRO A 85 -3.08 5.98 19.69
N GLY A 86 -3.89 4.95 19.39
CA GLY A 86 -5.23 5.12 18.87
C GLY A 86 -5.32 5.22 17.33
N THR A 87 -4.19 5.24 16.61
CA THR A 87 -4.22 5.15 15.15
C THR A 87 -4.76 3.80 14.71
N HIS A 88 -5.62 3.78 13.68
CA HIS A 88 -6.18 2.58 13.08
C HIS A 88 -5.12 1.85 12.24
N ALA A 89 -4.95 0.56 12.49
CA ALA A 89 -4.02 -0.31 11.77
C ALA A 89 -4.78 -1.46 11.12
N TYR A 90 -4.60 -1.63 9.82
CA TYR A 90 -5.31 -2.62 9.00
C TYR A 90 -4.36 -3.70 8.54
N THR A 91 -4.70 -4.96 8.83
CA THR A 91 -3.90 -6.13 8.44
C THR A 91 -4.76 -7.12 7.67
N PHE A 92 -4.26 -7.58 6.54
CA PHE A 92 -4.96 -8.58 5.74
C PHE A 92 -4.94 -9.94 6.43
N ARG A 93 -6.12 -10.56 6.50
CA ARG A 93 -6.32 -11.91 6.99
C ARG A 93 -6.95 -12.74 5.90
N PHE A 94 -6.20 -13.68 5.37
CA PHE A 94 -6.68 -14.53 4.28
C PHE A 94 -7.59 -15.64 4.83
N LEU A 95 -8.80 -15.71 4.30
CA LEU A 95 -9.79 -16.71 4.65
C LEU A 95 -9.71 -17.89 3.69
N GLY A 96 -9.47 -19.08 4.23
CA GLY A 96 -9.30 -20.29 3.44
C GLY A 96 -7.85 -20.53 2.99
N GLY A 97 -7.53 -21.79 2.72
CA GLY A 97 -6.18 -22.23 2.38
C GLY A 97 -5.38 -22.76 3.57
N GLU A 98 -4.23 -23.36 3.25
CA GLU A 98 -3.34 -23.98 4.25
C GLU A 98 -2.34 -22.95 4.88
N PHE A 99 -2.40 -21.70 4.46
CA PHE A 99 -1.48 -20.66 4.93
C PHE A 99 -1.94 -20.09 6.25
N GLY A 100 -1.08 -20.18 7.27
CA GLY A 100 -1.31 -19.53 8.55
C GLY A 100 -1.29 -18.00 8.44
N ASN A 101 -2.00 -17.33 9.33
CA ASN A 101 -2.03 -15.86 9.39
C ASN A 101 -0.90 -15.30 10.26
N ILE A 102 0.34 -15.77 10.06
CA ILE A 102 1.52 -15.37 10.86
C ILE A 102 1.72 -13.85 10.84
N ASP A 103 1.51 -13.24 9.69
CA ASP A 103 1.64 -11.78 9.53
C ASP A 103 0.58 -11.03 10.35
N TYR A 104 -0.64 -11.55 10.39
CA TYR A 104 -1.70 -11.03 11.24
C TYR A 104 -1.32 -11.10 12.72
N GLU A 105 -0.82 -12.24 13.19
CA GLU A 105 -0.39 -12.41 14.59
C GLU A 105 0.78 -11.49 14.96
N ARG A 106 1.70 -11.24 14.03
CA ARG A 106 2.80 -10.28 14.24
C ARG A 106 2.29 -8.84 14.32
N ALA A 107 1.40 -8.48 13.41
CA ALA A 107 0.78 -7.15 13.39
C ALA A 107 -0.01 -6.87 14.67
N GLU A 108 -0.74 -7.88 15.19
CA GLU A 108 -1.44 -7.76 16.47
C GLU A 108 -0.49 -7.41 17.63
N LYS A 109 0.68 -8.07 17.70
CA LYS A 109 1.70 -7.76 18.71
C LYS A 109 2.25 -6.33 18.57
N TYR A 110 2.43 -5.85 17.35
CA TYR A 110 2.83 -4.45 17.12
C TYR A 110 1.73 -3.47 17.53
N CYS A 111 0.47 -3.78 17.22
CA CYS A 111 -0.65 -2.96 17.65
C CYS A 111 -0.72 -2.86 19.19
N GLN A 112 -0.58 -3.98 19.88
CA GLN A 112 -0.52 -4.00 21.35
C GLN A 112 0.65 -3.17 21.88
N LYS A 113 1.84 -3.32 21.28
CA LYS A 113 3.06 -2.62 21.70
C LYS A 113 2.94 -1.10 21.52
N TYR A 114 2.34 -0.64 20.44
CA TYR A 114 2.27 0.79 20.10
C TYR A 114 0.91 1.44 20.40
N GLY A 115 -0.02 0.69 20.98
CA GLY A 115 -1.35 1.20 21.34
C GLY A 115 -2.23 1.52 20.14
N LEU A 116 -2.09 0.77 19.02
CA LEU A 116 -2.87 0.95 17.80
C LEU A 116 -4.19 0.18 17.87
N ILE A 117 -5.20 0.65 17.16
CA ILE A 117 -6.49 -0.02 17.00
C ILE A 117 -6.37 -1.01 15.84
N HIS A 118 -6.30 -2.31 16.14
CA HIS A 118 -6.09 -3.35 15.13
C HIS A 118 -7.39 -3.76 14.45
N HIS A 119 -7.40 -3.74 13.12
CA HIS A 119 -8.49 -4.21 12.27
C HIS A 119 -8.03 -5.37 11.39
N ALA A 120 -8.74 -6.48 11.45
CA ALA A 120 -8.60 -7.54 10.46
C ALA A 120 -9.36 -7.15 9.19
N VAL A 121 -8.68 -7.15 8.06
CA VAL A 121 -9.30 -7.03 6.73
C VAL A 121 -9.38 -8.44 6.15
N ASP A 122 -10.56 -9.03 6.22
CA ASP A 122 -10.78 -10.40 5.73
C ASP A 122 -10.78 -10.44 4.20
N ILE A 123 -9.90 -11.27 3.65
CA ILE A 123 -9.69 -11.42 2.22
C ILE A 123 -10.00 -12.85 1.80
N ASP A 124 -10.93 -12.98 0.87
CA ASP A 124 -11.24 -14.22 0.16
C ASP A 124 -11.28 -13.96 -1.34
N TRP A 125 -11.63 -15.00 -2.13
CA TRP A 125 -11.73 -14.84 -3.57
C TRP A 125 -12.85 -13.87 -3.99
N ASN A 126 -13.96 -13.81 -3.25
CA ASN A 126 -15.04 -12.87 -3.53
C ASN A 126 -14.57 -11.41 -3.39
N THR A 127 -13.68 -11.14 -2.44
CA THR A 127 -13.05 -9.82 -2.27
C THR A 127 -12.27 -9.41 -3.52
N VAL A 128 -11.53 -10.36 -4.11
CA VAL A 128 -10.77 -10.12 -5.36
C VAL A 128 -11.74 -9.85 -6.53
N GLU A 129 -12.70 -10.73 -6.74
CA GLU A 129 -13.68 -10.61 -7.83
C GLU A 129 -14.47 -9.29 -7.76
N LYS A 130 -14.92 -8.92 -6.58
CA LYS A 130 -15.68 -7.68 -6.32
C LYS A 130 -14.89 -6.42 -6.70
N ASN A 131 -13.58 -6.43 -6.50
CA ASN A 131 -12.75 -5.23 -6.62
C ASN A 131 -12.00 -5.11 -7.94
N ILE A 132 -11.80 -6.23 -8.67
CA ILE A 132 -10.90 -6.28 -9.82
C ILE A 132 -11.32 -5.33 -10.96
N ASP A 133 -12.58 -5.34 -11.34
CA ASP A 133 -13.07 -4.53 -12.47
C ASP A 133 -12.93 -3.03 -12.17
N LYS A 134 -13.31 -2.61 -10.96
CA LYS A 134 -13.20 -1.22 -10.54
C LYS A 134 -11.75 -0.76 -10.51
N LEU A 135 -10.85 -1.59 -10.01
CA LEU A 135 -9.40 -1.31 -9.99
C LEU A 135 -8.85 -1.15 -11.40
N MET A 136 -9.14 -2.10 -12.30
CA MET A 136 -8.69 -2.04 -13.69
C MET A 136 -9.19 -0.79 -14.41
N LEU A 137 -10.45 -0.44 -14.22
CA LEU A 137 -11.04 0.76 -14.80
C LEU A 137 -10.40 2.05 -14.26
N THR A 138 -10.16 2.11 -12.95
CA THR A 138 -9.55 3.30 -12.32
C THR A 138 -8.08 3.46 -12.71
N LYS A 139 -7.36 2.34 -12.80
CA LYS A 139 -5.92 2.31 -13.07
C LYS A 139 -5.60 2.43 -14.57
N GLY A 140 -6.51 2.02 -15.44
CA GLY A 140 -6.25 1.91 -16.88
C GLY A 140 -5.23 0.81 -17.24
N ALA A 141 -5.02 -0.17 -16.34
CA ALA A 141 -4.04 -1.24 -16.46
C ALA A 141 -4.50 -2.51 -15.75
N PRO A 142 -3.87 -3.66 -16.02
CA PRO A 142 -4.09 -4.89 -15.26
C PRO A 142 -3.84 -4.70 -13.76
N VAL A 143 -4.48 -5.53 -12.94
CA VAL A 143 -4.38 -5.50 -11.49
C VAL A 143 -3.19 -6.33 -11.01
N HIS A 144 -2.42 -5.80 -10.07
CA HIS A 144 -1.43 -6.57 -9.31
C HIS A 144 -2.11 -7.37 -8.19
N SER A 145 -1.50 -8.48 -7.77
CA SER A 145 -2.10 -9.44 -6.83
C SER A 145 -2.52 -8.85 -5.47
N ILE A 146 -1.87 -7.78 -5.00
CA ILE A 146 -2.16 -7.17 -3.70
C ILE A 146 -3.15 -5.99 -3.77
N GLU A 147 -3.41 -5.44 -4.94
CA GLU A 147 -4.25 -4.24 -5.08
C GLU A 147 -5.71 -4.43 -4.63
N PRO A 148 -6.37 -5.59 -4.88
CA PRO A 148 -7.72 -5.83 -4.37
C PRO A 148 -7.80 -5.79 -2.84
N GLN A 149 -6.77 -6.29 -2.15
CA GLN A 149 -6.66 -6.28 -0.69
C GLN A 149 -6.45 -4.85 -0.18
N ILE A 150 -5.55 -4.10 -0.80
CA ILE A 150 -5.32 -2.68 -0.46
C ILE A 150 -6.62 -1.88 -0.62
N MET A 151 -7.36 -2.12 -1.70
CA MET A 151 -8.65 -1.46 -1.91
C MET A 151 -9.67 -1.79 -0.80
N GLU A 152 -9.77 -3.06 -0.38
CA GLU A 152 -10.68 -3.44 0.71
C GLU A 152 -10.27 -2.79 2.03
N GLY A 153 -8.96 -2.77 2.33
CA GLY A 153 -8.42 -2.06 3.48
C GLY A 153 -8.75 -0.56 3.46
N ALA A 154 -8.61 0.08 2.30
CA ALA A 154 -8.95 1.49 2.13
C ALA A 154 -10.45 1.77 2.30
N ILE A 155 -11.31 0.88 1.82
CA ILE A 155 -12.77 0.98 2.00
C ILE A 155 -13.14 0.87 3.49
N GLN A 156 -12.52 -0.04 4.22
CA GLN A 156 -12.74 -0.16 5.65
C GLN A 156 -12.23 1.07 6.40
N ALA A 157 -11.02 1.52 6.09
CA ALA A 157 -10.41 2.70 6.69
C ALA A 157 -11.26 3.96 6.50
N GLN A 158 -11.84 4.14 5.30
CA GLN A 158 -12.77 5.24 5.03
C GLN A 158 -14.00 5.21 5.94
N LYS A 159 -14.56 4.02 6.21
CA LYS A 159 -15.72 3.86 7.12
C LYS A 159 -15.35 4.22 8.56
N ASP A 160 -14.10 3.97 8.95
CA ASP A 160 -13.56 4.28 10.28
C ASP A 160 -13.12 5.75 10.40
N GLY A 161 -13.35 6.56 9.36
CA GLY A 161 -13.04 8.00 9.34
C GLY A 161 -11.58 8.32 9.07
N VAL A 162 -10.79 7.36 8.61
CA VAL A 162 -9.38 7.58 8.20
C VAL A 162 -9.36 8.42 6.92
N GLU A 163 -8.57 9.48 6.93
CA GLU A 163 -8.44 10.43 5.81
C GLU A 163 -7.24 10.09 4.91
N MET A 164 -6.19 9.49 5.49
CA MET A 164 -4.99 9.10 4.75
C MET A 164 -4.43 7.77 5.27
N MET A 165 -4.21 6.84 4.34
CA MET A 165 -3.53 5.57 4.64
C MET A 165 -2.04 5.69 4.41
N VAL A 166 -1.25 5.15 5.34
CA VAL A 166 0.21 5.01 5.24
C VAL A 166 0.54 3.55 4.98
N ALA A 167 1.43 3.31 4.04
CA ALA A 167 1.96 1.98 3.72
C ALA A 167 3.48 2.03 3.62
N ALA A 168 4.13 0.89 3.84
CA ALA A 168 5.58 0.74 3.74
C ALA A 168 6.07 0.36 2.33
N ASP A 169 5.19 0.46 1.33
CA ASP A 169 5.55 0.16 -0.06
C ASP A 169 6.72 1.03 -0.53
N GLY A 170 7.68 0.40 -1.18
CA GLY A 170 8.88 1.08 -1.68
C GLY A 170 10.03 1.17 -0.67
N SER A 171 9.89 0.69 0.56
CA SER A 171 10.99 0.66 1.54
C SER A 171 12.21 -0.07 0.99
N ASP A 172 12.03 -1.22 0.34
CA ASP A 172 13.10 -2.01 -0.29
C ASP A 172 13.85 -1.23 -1.37
N LEU A 173 13.17 -0.34 -2.09
CA LEU A 173 13.79 0.51 -3.13
C LEU A 173 14.69 1.60 -2.53
N VAL A 174 14.41 2.01 -1.31
CA VAL A 174 15.14 3.11 -0.63
C VAL A 174 16.24 2.57 0.26
N PHE A 175 15.98 1.50 1.02
CA PHE A 175 16.88 1.00 2.06
C PHE A 175 17.56 -0.31 1.69
N GLY A 176 17.19 -0.92 0.57
CA GLY A 176 17.64 -2.24 0.17
C GLY A 176 16.87 -3.36 0.89
N GLY A 177 16.57 -4.42 0.17
CA GLY A 177 15.90 -5.63 0.66
C GLY A 177 16.71 -6.87 0.35
#